data_2deebef44c084b34654714ad6dc09fe7
#
_entry.id   2deebef44c084b34654714ad6dc09fe7
#
_cell.length_a   1.000
_cell.length_b   1.000
_cell.length_c   1.000
_cell.angle_alpha   90.00
_cell.angle_beta   90.00
_cell.angle_gamma   90.00
#
_symmetry.space_group_name_H-M   'P 1'
#
loop_
_entity.id
_entity.type
_entity.pdbx_description
1 polymer ?
#
loop_
_entity_poly.entity_id
_entity_poly.type
_entity_poly.pdbx_seq_one_letter_code
_entity_poly.pdbx_strand_id
1 'polypeptide(L)'
;KFIRIRYSRETIKQASAVFTWGPEDYKALKKVFPNYAKKIHMTGSPRVDLWKPIFYNYWTNDYKKKTKPFLLIPSNFGGGFTVRPLNDRIKSLNKGEYFDREPRLIHRILNRESEQFKLISCFIEAIEKLAYKNKNFNIILRPHPSENVETWKILFEKVPNVSVNRD
;
A
#
# COMPACT_ATOMS: atom_id res chain seq x y z
N LYS A 1 -7.62 -1.47 -19.25
CA LYS A 1 -7.49 -0.10 -18.68
C LYS A 1 -6.34 0.00 -17.68
N PHE A 2 -6.23 -0.90 -16.66
CA PHE A 2 -5.22 -0.87 -15.60
C PHE A 2 -3.76 -0.87 -16.13
N ILE A 3 -3.43 -1.74 -17.07
CA ILE A 3 -2.07 -1.85 -17.62
C ILE A 3 -1.64 -0.58 -18.35
N ARG A 4 -2.54 0.06 -19.11
CA ARG A 4 -2.22 1.31 -19.82
C ARG A 4 -2.01 2.52 -18.90
N ILE A 5 -2.49 2.45 -17.66
CA ILE A 5 -2.25 3.49 -16.64
C ILE A 5 -0.89 3.29 -15.97
N ARG A 6 -0.49 2.03 -15.73
CA ARG A 6 0.77 1.71 -15.02
C ARG A 6 1.99 1.63 -15.91
N TYR A 7 1.80 1.29 -17.19
CA TYR A 7 2.89 1.09 -18.13
C TYR A 7 2.72 2.01 -19.32
N SER A 8 3.65 2.92 -19.53
CA SER A 8 3.70 3.71 -20.75
C SER A 8 4.39 2.90 -21.85
N ARG A 9 3.97 3.16 -23.11
CA ARG A 9 4.62 2.54 -24.28
C ARG A 9 6.09 2.90 -24.35
N GLU A 10 6.43 4.14 -24.01
CA GLU A 10 7.79 4.64 -24.03
C GLU A 10 8.68 3.93 -23.00
N THR A 11 8.18 3.72 -21.78
CA THR A 11 8.90 2.95 -20.77
C THR A 11 9.18 1.51 -21.24
N ILE A 12 8.19 0.83 -21.84
CA ILE A 12 8.38 -0.54 -22.35
C ILE A 12 9.37 -0.57 -23.51
N LYS A 13 9.34 0.45 -24.40
CA LYS A 13 10.28 0.58 -25.52
C LYS A 13 11.72 0.70 -25.06
N GLN A 14 11.97 1.53 -24.05
CA GLN A 14 13.29 1.81 -23.51
C GLN A 14 13.84 0.68 -22.60
N ALA A 15 12.96 -0.08 -21.96
CA ALA A 15 13.37 -1.17 -21.08
C ALA A 15 14.10 -2.28 -21.85
N SER A 16 15.18 -2.78 -21.31
CA SER A 16 15.88 -3.97 -21.82
C SER A 16 15.08 -5.25 -21.57
N ALA A 17 14.44 -5.36 -20.40
CA ALA A 17 13.55 -6.44 -20.02
C ALA A 17 12.44 -5.93 -19.09
N VAL A 18 11.29 -6.59 -19.11
CA VAL A 18 10.13 -6.32 -18.24
C VAL A 18 9.76 -7.61 -17.54
N PHE A 19 9.78 -7.58 -16.21
CA PHE A 19 9.47 -8.74 -15.39
C PHE A 19 8.07 -8.63 -14.80
N THR A 20 7.29 -9.70 -14.88
CA THR A 20 5.92 -9.76 -14.37
C THR A 20 5.81 -10.74 -13.20
N TRP A 21 4.92 -10.42 -12.27
CA TRP A 21 4.75 -11.20 -11.04
C TRP A 21 3.98 -12.50 -11.24
N GLY A 22 3.15 -12.55 -12.28
CA GLY A 22 2.31 -13.71 -12.50
C GLY A 22 1.79 -13.83 -13.93
N PRO A 23 1.08 -14.92 -14.23
CA PRO A 23 0.60 -15.24 -15.57
C PRO A 23 -0.42 -14.20 -16.10
N GLU A 24 -1.23 -13.62 -15.24
CA GLU A 24 -2.24 -12.64 -15.65
C GLU A 24 -1.58 -11.34 -16.12
N ASP A 25 -0.63 -10.81 -15.35
CA ASP A 25 0.13 -9.62 -15.76
C ASP A 25 0.92 -9.88 -17.04
N TYR A 26 1.54 -11.04 -17.14
CA TYR A 26 2.30 -11.47 -18.31
C TYR A 26 1.44 -11.49 -19.57
N LYS A 27 0.30 -12.21 -19.53
CA LYS A 27 -0.63 -12.28 -20.67
C LYS A 27 -1.17 -10.90 -21.04
N ALA A 28 -1.56 -10.13 -20.04
CA ALA A 28 -2.13 -8.81 -20.24
C ALA A 28 -1.13 -7.82 -20.84
N LEU A 29 0.13 -7.82 -20.38
CA LEU A 29 1.19 -6.99 -20.97
C LEU A 29 1.52 -7.38 -22.41
N LYS A 30 1.65 -8.66 -22.70
CA LYS A 30 1.87 -9.14 -24.08
C LYS A 30 0.72 -8.76 -25.02
N LYS A 31 -0.52 -8.81 -24.54
CA LYS A 31 -1.70 -8.38 -25.32
C LYS A 31 -1.69 -6.88 -25.63
N VAL A 32 -1.27 -6.05 -24.67
CA VAL A 32 -1.26 -4.58 -24.83
C VAL A 32 -0.04 -4.09 -25.60
N PHE A 33 1.08 -4.79 -25.49
CA PHE A 33 2.37 -4.43 -26.10
C PHE A 33 2.97 -5.57 -26.94
N PRO A 34 2.28 -6.05 -28.00
CA PRO A 34 2.69 -7.23 -28.78
C PRO A 34 4.06 -7.06 -29.43
N ASN A 35 4.42 -5.85 -29.87
CA ASN A 35 5.70 -5.55 -30.49
C ASN A 35 6.90 -5.69 -29.53
N TYR A 36 6.64 -5.73 -28.23
CA TYR A 36 7.66 -5.87 -27.19
C TYR A 36 7.54 -7.19 -26.41
N ALA A 37 6.76 -8.14 -26.93
CA ALA A 37 6.49 -9.41 -26.27
C ALA A 37 7.76 -10.21 -25.89
N LYS A 38 8.83 -10.08 -26.69
CA LYS A 38 10.13 -10.74 -26.44
C LYS A 38 10.86 -10.20 -25.21
N LYS A 39 10.57 -8.97 -24.79
CA LYS A 39 11.18 -8.34 -23.61
C LYS A 39 10.42 -8.66 -22.31
N ILE A 40 9.22 -9.24 -22.40
CA ILE A 40 8.33 -9.48 -21.27
C ILE A 40 8.55 -10.90 -20.77
N HIS A 41 8.98 -11.04 -19.52
CA HIS A 41 9.30 -12.29 -18.87
C HIS A 41 8.45 -12.48 -17.61
N MET A 42 8.01 -13.70 -17.36
CA MET A 42 7.31 -14.06 -16.13
C MET A 42 8.31 -14.65 -15.15
N THR A 43 8.60 -13.96 -14.07
CA THR A 43 9.62 -14.34 -13.08
C THR A 43 9.08 -14.54 -11.67
N GLY A 44 7.86 -14.08 -11.39
CA GLY A 44 7.37 -13.99 -10.02
C GLY A 44 7.76 -12.68 -9.34
N SER A 45 7.46 -12.57 -8.05
CA SER A 45 7.77 -11.40 -7.24
C SER A 45 9.01 -11.64 -6.39
N PRO A 46 10.10 -10.88 -6.59
CA PRO A 46 11.30 -10.99 -5.75
C PRO A 46 11.02 -10.78 -4.25
N ARG A 47 10.00 -9.98 -3.91
CA ARG A 47 9.59 -9.78 -2.51
C ARG A 47 9.09 -11.06 -1.87
N VAL A 48 8.35 -11.89 -2.61
CA VAL A 48 7.84 -13.19 -2.13
C VAL A 48 8.98 -14.19 -2.02
N ASP A 49 9.96 -14.11 -2.91
CA ASP A 49 11.14 -14.98 -2.87
C ASP A 49 11.94 -14.80 -1.58
N LEU A 50 12.00 -13.58 -1.03
CA LEU A 50 12.68 -13.31 0.24
C LEU A 50 12.03 -14.04 1.44
N TRP A 51 10.79 -14.51 1.32
CA TRP A 51 10.11 -15.28 2.37
C TRP A 51 10.37 -16.79 2.28
N LYS A 52 11.12 -17.23 1.29
CA LYS A 52 11.47 -18.66 1.17
C LYS A 52 12.45 -19.08 2.27
N PRO A 53 12.39 -20.37 2.71
CA PRO A 53 13.24 -20.88 3.78
C PRO A 53 14.75 -20.67 3.58
N ILE A 54 15.22 -20.64 2.33
CA ILE A 54 16.63 -20.38 2.00
C ILE A 54 17.13 -19.01 2.51
N PHE A 55 16.21 -18.03 2.69
CA PHE A 55 16.55 -16.70 3.19
C PHE A 55 16.27 -16.55 4.69
N TYR A 56 15.87 -17.63 5.38
CA TYR A 56 15.48 -17.57 6.79
C TYR A 56 16.60 -17.03 7.68
N ASN A 57 17.82 -17.45 7.44
CA ASN A 57 18.99 -17.01 8.21
C ASN A 57 19.31 -15.52 8.05
N TYR A 58 18.93 -14.92 6.93
CA TYR A 58 19.06 -13.48 6.70
C TYR A 58 18.18 -12.65 7.63
N TRP A 59 16.99 -13.18 7.96
CA TRP A 59 16.00 -12.48 8.79
C TRP A 59 16.07 -12.83 10.27
N THR A 60 16.59 -14.02 10.63
CA THR A 60 16.43 -14.57 11.99
C THR A 60 17.54 -14.21 12.97
N ASN A 61 18.68 -13.72 12.51
CA ASN A 61 19.84 -13.49 13.39
C ASN A 61 19.61 -12.37 14.42
N ASP A 62 18.77 -11.38 14.13
CA ASP A 62 18.49 -10.27 15.05
C ASP A 62 17.21 -10.42 15.88
N TYR A 63 16.31 -11.35 15.53
CA TYR A 63 14.97 -11.46 16.14
C TYR A 63 14.85 -12.47 17.28
N LYS A 64 15.93 -13.09 17.74
CA LYS A 64 15.93 -13.97 18.91
C LYS A 64 15.76 -13.24 20.26
N LYS A 65 15.55 -11.92 20.25
CA LYS A 65 15.14 -11.20 21.46
C LYS A 65 13.75 -11.69 21.85
N LYS A 66 13.63 -12.20 23.08
CA LYS A 66 12.35 -12.62 23.68
C LYS A 66 11.37 -11.43 23.73
N THR A 67 10.69 -11.17 22.64
CA THR A 67 9.60 -10.21 22.60
C THR A 67 8.33 -10.89 23.09
N LYS A 68 7.57 -10.19 23.92
CA LYS A 68 6.22 -10.66 24.28
C LYS A 68 5.41 -10.84 22.98
N PRO A 69 4.50 -11.81 22.94
CA PRO A 69 3.61 -11.96 21.78
C PRO A 69 2.93 -10.64 21.45
N PHE A 70 2.90 -10.29 20.18
CA PHE A 70 2.23 -9.08 19.70
C PHE A 70 1.41 -9.38 18.45
N LEU A 71 0.39 -8.56 18.22
CA LEU A 71 -0.39 -8.57 17.00
C LEU A 71 0.06 -7.38 16.14
N LEU A 72 0.58 -7.66 14.95
CA LEU A 72 0.93 -6.64 13.98
C LEU A 72 -0.26 -6.35 13.07
N ILE A 73 -0.70 -5.09 13.03
CA ILE A 73 -1.78 -4.62 12.17
C ILE A 73 -1.23 -3.58 11.20
N PRO A 74 -0.96 -3.93 9.93
CA PRO A 74 -0.58 -2.95 8.93
C PRO A 74 -1.80 -2.19 8.42
N SER A 75 -1.71 -0.86 8.30
CA SER A 75 -2.72 -0.06 7.62
C SER A 75 -2.30 0.30 6.20
N ASN A 76 -3.27 0.62 5.34
CA ASN A 76 -3.03 1.08 3.98
C ASN A 76 -4.20 1.95 3.49
N PHE A 77 -4.42 3.06 4.17
CA PHE A 77 -5.47 4.04 3.85
C PHE A 77 -4.87 5.25 3.13
N GLY A 78 -4.47 5.09 1.89
CA GLY A 78 -3.76 6.11 1.13
C GLY A 78 -4.48 7.45 0.88
N GLY A 79 -5.74 7.61 1.33
CA GLY A 79 -6.54 8.80 1.13
C GLY A 79 -6.71 9.63 2.41
N GLY A 80 -7.43 9.08 3.39
CA GLY A 80 -7.88 9.84 4.56
C GLY A 80 -6.77 10.34 5.48
N PHE A 81 -5.73 9.56 5.69
CA PHE A 81 -4.59 9.91 6.55
C PHE A 81 -3.28 10.10 5.77
N THR A 82 -3.39 10.56 4.52
CA THR A 82 -2.21 10.83 3.69
C THR A 82 -1.40 12.02 4.24
N VAL A 83 -0.09 11.92 4.12
CA VAL A 83 0.82 13.05 4.37
C VAL A 83 0.57 14.19 3.38
N ARG A 84 0.10 13.86 2.16
CA ARG A 84 -0.15 14.85 1.11
C ARG A 84 -1.59 15.36 1.18
N PRO A 85 -1.82 16.66 1.46
CA PRO A 85 -3.15 17.26 1.50
C PRO A 85 -3.95 17.04 0.20
N LEU A 86 -5.26 16.93 0.31
CA LEU A 86 -6.16 16.77 -0.84
C LEU A 86 -5.99 17.91 -1.86
N ASN A 87 -5.85 19.15 -1.40
CA ASN A 87 -5.58 20.31 -2.25
C ASN A 87 -4.37 20.12 -3.17
N ASP A 88 -3.26 19.62 -2.64
CA ASP A 88 -2.03 19.45 -3.42
C ASP A 88 -2.18 18.30 -4.44
N ARG A 89 -2.97 17.30 -4.08
CA ARG A 89 -3.33 16.21 -5.01
C ARG A 89 -4.19 16.74 -6.15
N ILE A 90 -5.20 17.56 -5.85
CA ILE A 90 -6.07 18.19 -6.85
C ILE A 90 -5.26 19.12 -7.76
N LYS A 91 -4.41 20.00 -7.20
CA LYS A 91 -3.52 20.87 -7.99
C LYS A 91 -2.61 20.09 -8.93
N SER A 92 -2.04 18.98 -8.44
CA SER A 92 -1.18 18.12 -9.25
C SER A 92 -1.93 17.45 -10.42
N LEU A 93 -3.16 17.02 -10.18
CA LEU A 93 -4.01 16.42 -11.21
C LEU A 93 -4.44 17.48 -12.26
N ASN A 94 -4.76 18.69 -11.81
CA ASN A 94 -5.09 19.80 -12.70
C ASN A 94 -3.89 20.16 -13.60
N LYS A 95 -2.70 20.31 -12.99
CA LYS A 95 -1.45 20.57 -13.74
C LYS A 95 -1.13 19.49 -14.79
N GLY A 96 -1.55 18.24 -14.56
CA GLY A 96 -1.38 17.13 -15.49
C GLY A 96 -2.53 16.96 -16.47
N GLU A 97 -3.44 17.93 -16.59
CA GLU A 97 -4.60 17.91 -17.50
C GLU A 97 -5.52 16.69 -17.33
N TYR A 98 -5.53 16.11 -16.12
CA TYR A 98 -6.35 14.92 -15.86
C TYR A 98 -7.85 15.23 -15.85
N PHE A 99 -8.24 16.44 -15.43
CA PHE A 99 -9.63 16.86 -15.38
C PHE A 99 -10.20 17.13 -16.78
N ASP A 100 -9.38 17.58 -17.72
CA ASP A 100 -9.78 17.80 -19.12
C ASP A 100 -10.08 16.46 -19.80
N ARG A 101 -9.28 15.44 -19.48
CA ARG A 101 -9.47 14.07 -20.00
C ARG A 101 -10.61 13.32 -19.33
N GLU A 102 -10.94 13.69 -18.10
CA GLU A 102 -11.97 13.03 -17.29
C GLU A 102 -12.68 14.01 -16.36
N PRO A 103 -13.70 14.73 -16.86
CA PRO A 103 -14.42 15.76 -16.09
C PRO A 103 -15.05 15.27 -14.77
N ARG A 104 -15.39 13.97 -14.70
CA ARG A 104 -15.94 13.36 -13.47
C ARG A 104 -14.89 12.86 -12.48
N LEU A 105 -13.62 13.10 -12.74
CA LEU A 105 -12.54 12.60 -11.89
C LEU A 105 -12.62 13.15 -10.48
N ILE A 106 -12.97 14.44 -10.31
CA ILE A 106 -13.11 15.07 -9.00
C ILE A 106 -14.18 14.38 -8.14
N HIS A 107 -15.34 14.07 -8.70
CA HIS A 107 -16.41 13.38 -7.98
C HIS A 107 -15.97 11.99 -7.53
N ARG A 108 -15.23 11.26 -8.37
CA ARG A 108 -14.69 9.95 -8.00
C ARG A 108 -13.64 10.03 -6.92
N ILE A 109 -12.81 11.08 -6.92
CA ILE A 109 -11.83 11.32 -5.85
C ILE A 109 -12.56 11.58 -4.54
N LEU A 110 -13.52 12.51 -4.51
CA LEU A 110 -14.26 12.86 -3.31
C LEU A 110 -15.06 11.68 -2.75
N ASN A 111 -15.73 10.90 -3.59
CA ASN A 111 -16.44 9.71 -3.18
C ASN A 111 -15.49 8.67 -2.57
N ARG A 112 -14.32 8.47 -3.19
CA ARG A 112 -13.30 7.56 -2.66
C ARG A 112 -12.77 8.02 -1.30
N GLU A 113 -12.52 9.31 -1.12
CA GLU A 113 -12.08 9.85 0.18
C GLU A 113 -13.16 9.63 1.25
N SER A 114 -14.43 9.90 0.93
CA SER A 114 -15.56 9.66 1.83
C SER A 114 -15.65 8.18 2.27
N GLU A 115 -15.57 7.26 1.33
CA GLU A 115 -15.57 5.82 1.66
C GLU A 115 -14.35 5.41 2.49
N GLN A 116 -13.20 5.99 2.22
CA GLN A 116 -12.00 5.72 3.01
C GLN A 116 -12.15 6.22 4.45
N PHE A 117 -12.73 7.39 4.69
CA PHE A 117 -12.98 7.86 6.06
C PHE A 117 -13.90 6.93 6.84
N LYS A 118 -14.95 6.40 6.21
CA LYS A 118 -15.80 5.38 6.83
C LYS A 118 -15.02 4.12 7.21
N LEU A 119 -14.20 3.62 6.29
CA LEU A 119 -13.36 2.45 6.55
C LEU A 119 -12.35 2.69 7.67
N ILE A 120 -11.72 3.87 7.73
CA ILE A 120 -10.80 4.27 8.80
C ILE A 120 -11.53 4.28 10.15
N SER A 121 -12.73 4.86 10.21
CA SER A 121 -13.53 4.88 11.44
C SER A 121 -13.81 3.46 11.95
N CYS A 122 -14.28 2.56 11.08
CA CYS A 122 -14.52 1.17 11.43
C CYS A 122 -13.22 0.44 11.86
N PHE A 123 -12.11 0.76 11.22
CA PHE A 123 -10.81 0.17 11.54
C PHE A 123 -10.29 0.60 12.92
N ILE A 124 -10.43 1.89 13.26
CA ILE A 124 -10.09 2.41 14.58
C ILE A 124 -10.93 1.71 15.65
N GLU A 125 -12.25 1.69 15.46
CA GLU A 125 -13.17 1.03 16.39
C GLU A 125 -12.85 -0.46 16.58
N ALA A 126 -12.49 -1.15 15.51
CA ALA A 126 -12.11 -2.57 15.56
C ALA A 126 -10.82 -2.77 16.38
N ILE A 127 -9.81 -1.91 16.21
CA ILE A 127 -8.56 -1.97 16.99
C ILE A 127 -8.83 -1.69 18.47
N GLU A 128 -9.63 -0.67 18.79
CA GLU A 128 -10.01 -0.36 20.17
C GLU A 128 -10.73 -1.54 20.84
N LYS A 129 -11.74 -2.10 20.18
CA LYS A 129 -12.46 -3.28 20.68
C LYS A 129 -11.52 -4.46 20.89
N LEU A 130 -10.60 -4.68 19.96
CA LEU A 130 -9.60 -5.74 20.06
C LEU A 130 -8.66 -5.50 21.24
N ALA A 131 -8.18 -4.28 21.42
CA ALA A 131 -7.29 -3.89 22.50
C ALA A 131 -7.93 -4.06 23.89
N TYR A 132 -9.15 -3.56 24.05
CA TYR A 132 -9.87 -3.69 25.33
C TYR A 132 -10.22 -5.14 25.68
N LYS A 133 -10.49 -5.99 24.69
CA LYS A 133 -10.76 -7.42 24.92
C LYS A 133 -9.50 -8.23 25.22
N ASN A 134 -8.34 -7.78 24.76
CA ASN A 134 -7.09 -8.56 24.81
C ASN A 134 -5.96 -7.77 25.47
N LYS A 135 -6.13 -7.39 26.73
CA LYS A 135 -5.17 -6.60 27.50
C LYS A 135 -3.79 -7.24 27.64
N ASN A 136 -3.69 -8.56 27.47
CA ASN A 136 -2.46 -9.32 27.57
C ASN A 136 -1.60 -9.31 26.31
N PHE A 137 -2.13 -8.82 25.18
CA PHE A 137 -1.40 -8.71 23.94
C PHE A 137 -0.97 -7.27 23.67
N ASN A 138 0.23 -7.11 23.17
CA ASN A 138 0.63 -5.85 22.57
C ASN A 138 0.13 -5.80 21.12
N ILE A 139 -0.50 -4.72 20.73
CA ILE A 139 -0.91 -4.45 19.37
C ILE A 139 0.04 -3.41 18.79
N ILE A 140 0.67 -3.74 17.67
CA ILE A 140 1.53 -2.83 16.92
C ILE A 140 0.81 -2.43 15.66
N LEU A 141 0.36 -1.18 15.59
CA LEU A 141 -0.16 -0.59 14.36
C LEU A 141 1.01 -0.07 13.53
N ARG A 142 1.15 -0.59 12.32
CA ARG A 142 2.17 -0.15 11.36
C ARG A 142 1.54 0.63 10.20
N PRO A 143 1.57 1.97 10.24
CA PRO A 143 1.03 2.80 9.17
C PRO A 143 1.81 2.64 7.86
N HIS A 144 1.07 2.72 6.74
CA HIS A 144 1.70 2.76 5.41
C HIS A 144 2.60 4.01 5.28
N PRO A 145 3.71 3.96 4.52
CA PRO A 145 4.61 5.10 4.33
C PRO A 145 3.96 6.40 3.85
N SER A 146 2.82 6.32 3.16
CA SER A 146 2.06 7.50 2.72
C SER A 146 1.10 8.07 3.77
N GLU A 147 0.95 7.42 4.92
CA GLU A 147 0.06 7.87 5.98
C GLU A 147 0.79 8.71 7.02
N ASN A 148 0.06 9.60 7.69
CA ASN A 148 0.59 10.41 8.76
C ASN A 148 0.65 9.61 10.08
N VAL A 149 1.86 9.29 10.52
CA VAL A 149 2.11 8.49 11.72
C VAL A 149 1.62 9.20 12.99
N GLU A 150 1.80 10.52 13.06
CA GLU A 150 1.41 11.31 14.23
C GLU A 150 -0.12 11.30 14.44
N THR A 151 -0.89 11.33 13.36
CA THR A 151 -2.35 11.18 13.44
C THR A 151 -2.73 9.85 14.10
N TRP A 152 -2.07 8.76 13.70
CA TRP A 152 -2.31 7.44 14.29
C TRP A 152 -1.89 7.37 15.77
N LYS A 153 -0.77 8.00 16.14
CA LYS A 153 -0.32 8.08 17.53
C LYS A 153 -1.31 8.80 18.42
N ILE A 154 -1.82 9.97 17.95
CA ILE A 154 -2.82 10.74 18.68
C ILE A 154 -4.10 9.91 18.91
N LEU A 155 -4.57 9.20 17.89
CA LEU A 155 -5.80 8.41 17.98
C LEU A 155 -5.71 7.28 19.00
N PHE A 156 -4.54 6.65 19.16
CA PHE A 156 -4.35 5.53 20.07
C PHE A 156 -3.58 5.88 21.35
N GLU A 157 -3.33 7.17 21.60
CA GLU A 157 -2.57 7.64 22.78
C GLU A 157 -3.13 7.11 24.11
N LYS A 158 -4.45 7.01 24.22
CA LYS A 158 -5.15 6.55 25.43
C LYS A 158 -5.40 5.03 25.47
N VAL A 159 -4.93 4.28 24.50
CA VAL A 159 -5.11 2.81 24.46
C VAL A 159 -3.80 2.12 24.83
N PRO A 160 -3.64 1.66 26.08
CA PRO A 160 -2.33 1.35 26.68
C PRO A 160 -1.59 0.16 26.04
N ASN A 161 -2.29 -0.75 25.39
CA ASN A 161 -1.70 -1.91 24.71
C ASN A 161 -1.62 -1.76 23.19
N VAL A 162 -1.82 -0.55 22.66
CA VAL A 162 -1.62 -0.22 21.26
C VAL A 162 -0.41 0.70 21.13
N SER A 163 0.52 0.33 20.28
CA SER A 163 1.65 1.16 19.91
C SER A 163 1.66 1.39 18.40
N VAL A 164 2.03 2.59 17.99
CA VAL A 164 2.15 2.95 16.57
C VAL A 164 3.62 3.00 16.22
N ASN A 165 4.05 2.10 15.35
CA ASN A 165 5.44 2.03 14.92
C ASN A 165 5.50 1.87 13.40
N ARG A 166 6.43 2.59 12.77
CA ARG A 166 6.63 2.57 11.32
C ARG A 166 7.91 1.83 10.90
N ASP A 167 8.84 1.68 11.82
CA ASP A 167 10.16 1.06 11.61
C ASP A 167 10.13 -0.46 11.75
#